data_0f5ca9f23b0d654d03bb8266a46d956b
#
_entry.id   0f5ca9f23b0d654d03bb8266a46d956b
#
_cell.length_a   1.000
_cell.length_b   1.000
_cell.length_c   1.000
_cell.angle_alpha   90.00
_cell.angle_beta   90.00
_cell.angle_gamma   90.00
#
_symmetry.space_group_name_H-M   'P 1'
#
loop_
_entity.id
_entity.type
_entity.pdbx_description
1 polymer ?
#
loop_
_entity_poly.entity_id
_entity_poly.type
_entity_poly.pdbx_seq_one_letter_code
_entity_poly.pdbx_strand_id
1 'polypeptide(L)'
;GSLRVDEEAKVLMTPDGKKYHEGDYMSLDGSTGNVYGERIKTVEPEISGDFETFMSWADDVRTLKVRTNADTPRDALQARKFGAEGIGLCRTEHMFFEEERIFNFRRMITAETVEARKEALEKILPYQRSDFKELFKAMEIYPVTIRFLDPPLHEFLPHTDEEIRPLAESLGMTFDALKARVESLKEFNPMMGHRGCRLAVTYPEIAEMQTRAVIEAAIAVNKEGQNVVPEIMIPLVGDIKELKYVKDVVCKTADAIIEEAGVELPYKVGTMIEIPRAALTADEIAKEAEFFSFGTNDLTQMTYGFSRDDAAKFLNEYYTKNIFESDPFAHIDENGVGQLMQIAINKAKPVRPDIKLGICGEHGGDPRTVEFCHRIGLTYVSCSPYRVPLARLAAAQAAVKEKMGK
;
A
#
# COMPACT_ATOMS: atom_id res chain seq x y z
N GLY A 1 18.59 9.86 -13.86
CA GLY A 1 19.77 9.34 -13.25
C GLY A 1 20.99 9.36 -14.17
N SER A 2 22.16 9.16 -13.60
CA SER A 2 23.43 9.15 -14.36
C SER A 2 23.69 7.84 -15.11
N LEU A 3 22.98 6.77 -14.76
CA LEU A 3 23.10 5.46 -15.41
C LEU A 3 22.16 5.35 -16.60
N ARG A 4 22.62 4.66 -17.65
CA ARG A 4 21.80 4.31 -18.82
C ARG A 4 21.58 2.81 -18.86
N VAL A 5 20.35 2.39 -18.97
CA VAL A 5 19.96 0.99 -19.13
C VAL A 5 19.48 0.79 -20.57
N ASP A 6 20.06 -0.18 -21.25
CA ASP A 6 19.62 -0.68 -22.54
C ASP A 6 19.00 -2.06 -22.30
N GLU A 7 17.68 -2.09 -22.29
CA GLU A 7 16.92 -3.31 -21.96
C GLU A 7 17.03 -4.38 -23.06
N GLU A 8 17.11 -3.96 -24.33
CA GLU A 8 17.25 -4.90 -25.46
C GLU A 8 18.63 -5.55 -25.46
N ALA A 9 19.68 -4.75 -25.24
CA ALA A 9 21.05 -5.24 -25.16
C ALA A 9 21.39 -5.85 -23.79
N LYS A 10 20.53 -5.71 -22.78
CA LYS A 10 20.75 -6.11 -21.38
C LYS A 10 22.05 -5.56 -20.82
N VAL A 11 22.29 -4.27 -21.06
CA VAL A 11 23.52 -3.58 -20.67
C VAL A 11 23.18 -2.33 -19.84
N LEU A 12 23.88 -2.16 -18.72
CA LEU A 12 23.90 -0.93 -17.96
C LEU A 12 25.22 -0.20 -18.24
N MET A 13 25.14 1.09 -18.58
CA MET A 13 26.30 1.95 -18.85
C MET A 13 26.40 3.05 -17.81
N THR A 14 27.61 3.24 -17.31
CA THR A 14 27.95 4.34 -16.38
C THR A 14 28.39 5.58 -17.14
N PRO A 15 28.39 6.77 -16.50
CA PRO A 15 28.83 8.02 -17.13
C PRO A 15 30.29 8.01 -17.61
N ASP A 16 31.15 7.20 -16.95
CA ASP A 16 32.55 7.00 -17.32
C ASP A 16 32.76 5.92 -18.41
N GLY A 17 31.65 5.42 -18.97
CA GLY A 17 31.67 4.48 -20.12
C GLY A 17 31.86 3.01 -19.77
N LYS A 18 31.89 2.65 -18.47
CA LYS A 18 31.89 1.23 -18.08
C LYS A 18 30.57 0.58 -18.43
N LYS A 19 30.63 -0.70 -18.83
CA LYS A 19 29.46 -1.51 -19.16
C LYS A 19 29.36 -2.69 -18.21
N TYR A 20 28.16 -2.92 -17.73
CA TYR A 20 27.77 -4.09 -16.92
C TYR A 20 26.73 -4.87 -17.67
N HIS A 21 26.85 -6.19 -17.68
CA HIS A 21 25.98 -7.12 -18.39
C HIS A 21 25.13 -7.91 -17.40
N GLU A 22 24.11 -8.59 -17.92
CA GLU A 22 23.32 -9.52 -17.13
C GLU A 22 24.23 -10.58 -16.47
N GLY A 23 24.14 -10.74 -15.14
CA GLY A 23 24.99 -11.62 -14.34
C GLY A 23 26.15 -10.93 -13.64
N ASP A 24 26.47 -9.69 -13.98
CA ASP A 24 27.47 -8.91 -13.25
C ASP A 24 26.96 -8.48 -11.88
N TYR A 25 27.85 -8.50 -10.87
CA TYR A 25 27.48 -8.06 -9.53
C TYR A 25 27.58 -6.54 -9.39
N MET A 26 26.52 -6.00 -8.80
CA MET A 26 26.46 -4.60 -8.41
C MET A 26 25.90 -4.48 -7.01
N SER A 27 26.30 -3.45 -6.26
CA SER A 27 25.75 -3.11 -4.97
C SER A 27 25.03 -1.77 -5.03
N LEU A 28 23.86 -1.70 -4.43
CA LEU A 28 23.00 -0.51 -4.40
C LEU A 28 22.89 0.00 -2.96
N ASP A 29 23.09 1.29 -2.78
CA ASP A 29 22.74 1.98 -1.55
C ASP A 29 21.47 2.79 -1.77
N GLY A 30 20.37 2.26 -1.29
CA GLY A 30 19.04 2.88 -1.44
C GLY A 30 18.88 4.20 -0.68
N SER A 31 19.74 4.48 0.31
CA SER A 31 19.67 5.71 1.09
C SER A 31 20.33 6.89 0.35
N THR A 32 21.44 6.62 -0.32
CA THR A 32 22.21 7.65 -1.05
C THR A 32 21.92 7.64 -2.55
N GLY A 33 21.33 6.55 -3.07
CA GLY A 33 21.17 6.31 -4.50
C GLY A 33 22.47 5.93 -5.22
N ASN A 34 23.52 5.62 -4.48
CA ASN A 34 24.79 5.21 -5.07
C ASN A 34 24.75 3.78 -5.58
N VAL A 35 25.41 3.56 -6.72
CA VAL A 35 25.58 2.26 -7.34
C VAL A 35 27.07 1.95 -7.44
N TYR A 36 27.47 0.80 -6.92
CA TYR A 36 28.85 0.32 -6.89
C TYR A 36 28.99 -0.86 -7.84
N GLY A 37 29.96 -0.84 -8.71
CA GLY A 37 30.24 -1.88 -9.70
C GLY A 37 30.99 -3.09 -9.12
N GLU A 38 30.80 -3.38 -7.83
CA GLU A 38 31.43 -4.49 -7.14
C GLU A 38 30.49 -5.03 -6.04
N ARG A 39 30.79 -6.22 -5.57
CA ARG A 39 30.08 -6.82 -4.43
C ARG A 39 30.62 -6.23 -3.11
N ILE A 40 29.86 -5.32 -2.54
CA ILE A 40 30.17 -4.75 -1.21
C ILE A 40 29.68 -5.74 -0.13
N LYS A 41 30.48 -5.92 0.90
CA LYS A 41 30.10 -6.74 2.05
C LYS A 41 28.94 -6.06 2.80
N THR A 42 27.84 -6.75 2.91
CA THR A 42 26.67 -6.34 3.70
C THR A 42 26.61 -7.10 5.01
N VAL A 43 25.96 -6.52 6.00
CA VAL A 43 25.63 -7.15 7.27
C VAL A 43 24.13 -7.12 7.47
N GLU A 44 23.58 -8.19 8.02
CA GLU A 44 22.17 -8.18 8.40
C GLU A 44 21.99 -7.24 9.59
N PRO A 45 21.06 -6.28 9.52
CA PRO A 45 20.79 -5.40 10.65
C PRO A 45 20.06 -6.17 11.75
N GLU A 46 20.54 -6.06 12.97
CA GLU A 46 19.93 -6.69 14.14
C GLU A 46 19.72 -5.65 15.24
N ILE A 47 18.60 -5.78 15.96
CA ILE A 47 18.38 -5.06 17.20
C ILE A 47 18.82 -6.00 18.33
N SER A 48 19.97 -5.72 18.92
CA SER A 48 20.56 -6.58 19.96
C SER A 48 21.38 -5.75 20.96
N GLY A 49 21.60 -6.29 22.16
CA GLY A 49 22.45 -5.69 23.19
C GLY A 49 22.00 -4.30 23.65
N ASP A 50 22.92 -3.36 23.71
CA ASP A 50 22.63 -1.99 24.15
C ASP A 50 21.62 -1.29 23.25
N PHE A 51 21.63 -1.59 21.97
CA PHE A 51 20.65 -1.03 21.04
C PHE A 51 19.23 -1.55 21.33
N GLU A 52 19.06 -2.81 21.66
CA GLU A 52 17.79 -3.37 22.10
C GLU A 52 17.28 -2.67 23.37
N THR A 53 18.17 -2.50 24.36
CA THR A 53 17.85 -1.80 25.60
C THR A 53 17.43 -0.36 25.32
N PHE A 54 18.17 0.36 24.48
CA PHE A 54 17.83 1.73 24.10
C PHE A 54 16.48 1.82 23.38
N MET A 55 16.19 0.87 22.49
CA MET A 55 14.91 0.83 21.78
C MET A 55 13.74 0.46 22.70
N SER A 56 13.97 -0.33 23.75
CA SER A 56 12.93 -0.58 24.76
C SER A 56 12.55 0.70 25.53
N TRP A 57 13.53 1.54 25.87
CA TRP A 57 13.26 2.85 26.48
C TRP A 57 12.48 3.79 25.53
N ALA A 58 12.76 3.73 24.23
CA ALA A 58 11.98 4.45 23.23
C ALA A 58 10.52 3.98 23.23
N ASP A 59 10.29 2.68 23.29
CA ASP A 59 8.93 2.13 23.33
C ASP A 59 8.17 2.51 24.60
N ASP A 60 8.85 2.65 25.74
CA ASP A 60 8.23 3.05 27.01
C ASP A 60 7.69 4.49 27.00
N VAL A 61 8.25 5.37 26.19
CA VAL A 61 7.88 6.79 26.18
C VAL A 61 7.01 7.20 25.00
N ARG A 62 7.08 6.51 23.86
CA ARG A 62 6.28 6.84 22.68
C ARG A 62 4.80 6.53 22.91
N THR A 63 3.94 7.35 22.32
CA THR A 63 2.50 7.13 22.27
C THR A 63 2.05 6.60 20.92
N LEU A 64 2.69 7.03 19.82
CA LEU A 64 2.44 6.50 18.50
C LEU A 64 2.85 5.02 18.42
N LYS A 65 1.94 4.21 17.89
CA LYS A 65 2.25 2.85 17.45
C LYS A 65 3.04 2.91 16.14
N VAL A 66 3.88 1.91 15.92
CA VAL A 66 4.65 1.78 14.68
C VAL A 66 4.30 0.47 14.00
N ARG A 67 3.67 0.57 12.84
CA ARG A 67 3.32 -0.53 11.96
C ARG A 67 4.25 -0.56 10.75
N THR A 68 4.14 -1.60 9.95
CA THR A 68 4.92 -1.75 8.72
C THR A 68 4.03 -1.82 7.48
N ASN A 69 4.58 -1.39 6.34
CA ASN A 69 4.07 -1.70 5.02
C ASN A 69 4.73 -3.00 4.56
N ALA A 70 3.97 -4.06 4.43
CA ALA A 70 4.48 -5.37 4.06
C ALA A 70 3.44 -6.16 3.26
N ASP A 71 3.89 -6.77 2.17
CA ASP A 71 3.07 -7.53 1.24
C ASP A 71 3.46 -9.01 1.22
N THR A 72 4.57 -9.36 1.85
CA THR A 72 5.10 -10.72 1.95
C THR A 72 5.32 -11.16 3.40
N PRO A 73 5.23 -12.46 3.71
CA PRO A 73 5.55 -12.98 5.05
C PRO A 73 6.99 -12.68 5.48
N ARG A 74 7.93 -12.67 4.54
CA ARG A 74 9.34 -12.33 4.80
C ARG A 74 9.48 -10.92 5.34
N ASP A 75 8.86 -9.95 4.67
CA ASP A 75 8.91 -8.55 5.07
C ASP A 75 8.19 -8.32 6.40
N ALA A 76 7.06 -8.99 6.61
CA ALA A 76 6.31 -8.95 7.85
C ALA A 76 7.14 -9.49 9.03
N LEU A 77 7.81 -10.63 8.87
CA LEU A 77 8.69 -11.20 9.88
C LEU A 77 9.91 -10.31 10.18
N GLN A 78 10.51 -9.71 9.15
CA GLN A 78 11.61 -8.77 9.32
C GLN A 78 11.17 -7.54 10.11
N ALA A 79 10.01 -6.97 9.75
CA ALA A 79 9.45 -5.83 10.47
C ALA A 79 9.13 -6.15 11.93
N ARG A 80 8.63 -7.35 12.22
CA ARG A 80 8.40 -7.80 13.60
C ARG A 80 9.69 -7.91 14.40
N LYS A 81 10.76 -8.42 13.81
CA LYS A 81 12.10 -8.41 14.44
C LYS A 81 12.55 -6.99 14.79
N PHE A 82 12.16 -6.01 13.99
CA PHE A 82 12.44 -4.60 14.26
C PHE A 82 11.45 -3.92 15.19
N GLY A 83 10.45 -4.65 15.69
CA GLY A 83 9.49 -4.16 16.67
C GLY A 83 8.20 -3.57 16.08
N ALA A 84 7.85 -3.91 14.84
CA ALA A 84 6.57 -3.51 14.27
C ALA A 84 5.38 -4.12 15.01
N GLU A 85 4.36 -3.31 15.26
CA GLU A 85 3.16 -3.62 16.03
C GLU A 85 1.93 -3.87 15.13
N GLY A 86 2.15 -4.23 13.89
CA GLY A 86 1.11 -4.53 12.91
C GLY A 86 1.55 -4.25 11.48
N ILE A 87 0.68 -4.59 10.54
CA ILE A 87 0.77 -4.14 9.15
C ILE A 87 -0.24 -3.00 8.99
N GLY A 88 0.25 -1.80 8.66
CA GLY A 88 -0.57 -0.63 8.36
C GLY A 88 -0.99 -0.55 6.89
N LEU A 89 -0.27 -1.23 6.01
CA LEU A 89 -0.57 -1.35 4.59
C LEU A 89 -0.03 -2.66 4.02
N CYS A 90 -0.95 -3.51 3.56
CA CYS A 90 -0.67 -4.59 2.63
C CYS A 90 -1.27 -4.22 1.27
N ARG A 91 -0.42 -4.10 0.25
CA ARG A 91 -0.81 -3.80 -1.13
C ARG A 91 -1.08 -5.09 -1.88
N THR A 92 -2.35 -5.39 -2.11
CA THR A 92 -2.75 -6.66 -2.72
C THR A 92 -2.32 -6.80 -4.18
N GLU A 93 -2.13 -5.70 -4.90
CA GLU A 93 -1.62 -5.69 -6.27
C GLU A 93 -0.24 -6.33 -6.43
N HIS A 94 0.62 -6.22 -5.43
CA HIS A 94 1.97 -6.81 -5.48
C HIS A 94 1.95 -8.35 -5.47
N MET A 95 0.83 -8.95 -5.09
CA MET A 95 0.63 -10.40 -5.07
C MET A 95 0.35 -10.99 -6.47
N PHE A 96 0.14 -10.15 -7.50
CA PHE A 96 -0.29 -10.59 -8.83
C PHE A 96 0.82 -10.61 -9.90
N PHE A 97 2.02 -10.13 -9.60
CA PHE A 97 3.08 -9.98 -10.60
C PHE A 97 3.83 -11.28 -10.95
N GLU A 98 3.62 -12.37 -10.24
CA GLU A 98 4.17 -13.67 -10.62
C GLU A 98 3.50 -14.16 -11.91
N GLU A 99 4.28 -14.81 -12.79
CA GLU A 99 3.89 -15.17 -14.15
C GLU A 99 2.55 -15.91 -14.25
N GLU A 100 2.34 -16.91 -13.40
CA GLU A 100 1.09 -17.68 -13.38
C GLU A 100 -0.10 -16.84 -12.89
N ARG A 101 0.13 -15.98 -11.92
CA ARG A 101 -0.91 -15.12 -11.31
C ARG A 101 -1.32 -14.00 -12.26
N ILE A 102 -0.35 -13.34 -12.88
CA ILE A 102 -0.63 -12.22 -13.79
C ILE A 102 -1.43 -12.66 -15.00
N PHE A 103 -1.23 -13.88 -15.47
CA PHE A 103 -1.99 -14.44 -16.59
C PHE A 103 -3.49 -14.50 -16.25
N ASN A 104 -3.86 -15.05 -15.09
CA ASN A 104 -5.25 -15.11 -14.65
C ASN A 104 -5.81 -13.72 -14.33
N PHE A 105 -4.97 -12.82 -13.82
CA PHE A 105 -5.36 -11.43 -13.58
C PHE A 105 -5.68 -10.71 -14.89
N ARG A 106 -4.87 -10.90 -15.94
CA ARG A 106 -5.13 -10.37 -17.29
C ARG A 106 -6.41 -10.96 -17.89
N ARG A 107 -6.73 -12.23 -17.66
CA ARG A 107 -8.02 -12.81 -18.05
C ARG A 107 -9.18 -12.09 -17.37
N MET A 108 -9.06 -11.78 -16.11
CA MET A 108 -10.07 -11.03 -15.34
C MET A 108 -10.27 -9.62 -15.93
N ILE A 109 -9.18 -8.88 -16.21
CA ILE A 109 -9.24 -7.51 -16.73
C ILE A 109 -9.89 -7.46 -18.10
N THR A 110 -9.56 -8.41 -18.98
CA THR A 110 -10.04 -8.42 -20.36
C THR A 110 -11.40 -9.06 -20.54
N ALA A 111 -11.94 -9.68 -19.47
CA ALA A 111 -13.27 -10.29 -19.50
C ALA A 111 -14.37 -9.27 -19.83
N GLU A 112 -15.24 -9.62 -20.76
CA GLU A 112 -16.36 -8.77 -21.18
C GLU A 112 -17.64 -9.03 -20.40
N THR A 113 -17.77 -10.21 -19.77
CA THR A 113 -18.94 -10.59 -18.98
C THR A 113 -18.58 -10.79 -17.51
N VAL A 114 -19.58 -10.66 -16.65
CA VAL A 114 -19.47 -10.93 -15.21
C VAL A 114 -19.05 -12.38 -14.95
N GLU A 115 -19.63 -13.33 -15.71
CA GLU A 115 -19.35 -14.76 -15.59
C GLU A 115 -17.88 -15.08 -15.91
N ALA A 116 -17.37 -14.56 -17.02
CA ALA A 116 -15.97 -14.75 -17.41
C ALA A 116 -15.00 -14.09 -16.39
N ARG A 117 -15.39 -12.94 -15.83
CA ARG A 117 -14.61 -12.29 -14.78
C ARG A 117 -14.58 -13.10 -13.50
N LYS A 118 -15.73 -13.62 -13.07
CA LYS A 118 -15.83 -14.50 -11.90
C LYS A 118 -15.01 -15.78 -12.07
N GLU A 119 -15.03 -16.39 -13.25
CA GLU A 119 -14.23 -17.57 -13.54
C GLU A 119 -12.72 -17.29 -13.39
N ALA A 120 -12.25 -16.16 -13.89
CA ALA A 120 -10.85 -15.75 -13.72
C ALA A 120 -10.51 -15.45 -12.23
N LEU A 121 -11.41 -14.80 -11.50
CA LEU A 121 -11.25 -14.50 -10.09
C LEU A 121 -11.22 -15.77 -9.21
N GLU A 122 -11.98 -16.80 -9.53
CA GLU A 122 -11.93 -18.10 -8.82
C GLU A 122 -10.55 -18.77 -8.95
N LYS A 123 -9.81 -18.51 -10.01
CA LYS A 123 -8.42 -19.00 -10.17
C LYS A 123 -7.41 -18.19 -9.38
N ILE A 124 -7.70 -16.92 -9.12
CA ILE A 124 -6.85 -16.02 -8.33
C ILE A 124 -7.06 -16.21 -6.82
N LEU A 125 -8.29 -16.49 -6.41
CA LEU A 125 -8.68 -16.61 -5.00
C LEU A 125 -7.76 -17.51 -4.16
N PRO A 126 -7.39 -18.75 -4.57
CA PRO A 126 -6.54 -19.60 -3.76
C PRO A 126 -5.18 -19.00 -3.45
N TYR A 127 -4.59 -18.26 -4.39
CA TYR A 127 -3.31 -17.57 -4.20
C TYR A 127 -3.41 -16.46 -3.16
N GLN A 128 -4.39 -15.56 -3.33
CA GLN A 128 -4.60 -14.46 -2.37
C GLN A 128 -4.93 -14.97 -0.97
N ARG A 129 -5.79 -15.97 -0.85
CA ARG A 129 -6.12 -16.60 0.43
C ARG A 129 -4.90 -17.19 1.11
N SER A 130 -4.04 -17.87 0.37
CA SER A 130 -2.77 -18.41 0.89
C SER A 130 -1.83 -17.29 1.35
N ASP A 131 -1.69 -16.24 0.57
CA ASP A 131 -0.84 -15.10 0.90
C ASP A 131 -1.30 -14.41 2.20
N PHE A 132 -2.60 -14.16 2.33
CA PHE A 132 -3.14 -13.56 3.56
C PHE A 132 -2.99 -14.48 4.77
N LYS A 133 -3.18 -15.79 4.57
CA LYS A 133 -2.96 -16.77 5.64
C LYS A 133 -1.53 -16.70 6.19
N GLU A 134 -0.54 -16.65 5.33
CA GLU A 134 0.85 -16.57 5.72
C GLU A 134 1.20 -15.21 6.36
N LEU A 135 0.63 -14.11 5.89
CA LEU A 135 0.78 -12.80 6.53
C LEU A 135 0.17 -12.78 7.94
N PHE A 136 -1.03 -13.33 8.12
CA PHE A 136 -1.66 -13.43 9.44
C PHE A 136 -0.81 -14.28 10.40
N LYS A 137 -0.27 -15.40 9.93
CA LYS A 137 0.64 -16.22 10.73
C LYS A 137 1.90 -15.46 11.15
N ALA A 138 2.50 -14.72 10.22
CA ALA A 138 3.70 -13.93 10.50
C ALA A 138 3.45 -12.82 11.53
N MET A 139 2.25 -12.23 11.52
CA MET A 139 1.89 -11.12 12.41
C MET A 139 1.28 -11.55 13.74
N GLU A 140 0.86 -12.81 13.87
CA GLU A 140 0.29 -13.39 15.10
C GLU A 140 -0.90 -12.57 15.64
N ILE A 141 -0.72 -11.90 16.80
CA ILE A 141 -1.76 -11.10 17.48
C ILE A 141 -1.88 -9.67 16.94
N TYR A 142 -0.94 -9.26 16.08
CA TYR A 142 -0.89 -7.88 15.61
C TYR A 142 -1.87 -7.64 14.45
N PRO A 143 -2.48 -6.44 14.39
CA PRO A 143 -3.45 -6.12 13.35
C PRO A 143 -2.80 -6.08 11.96
N VAL A 144 -3.57 -6.49 10.96
CA VAL A 144 -3.17 -6.46 9.55
C VAL A 144 -4.21 -5.69 8.76
N THR A 145 -3.81 -4.54 8.22
CA THR A 145 -4.63 -3.74 7.32
C THR A 145 -4.36 -4.12 5.88
N ILE A 146 -5.37 -4.66 5.21
CA ILE A 146 -5.31 -5.12 3.82
C ILE A 146 -6.03 -4.12 2.95
N ARG A 147 -5.29 -3.47 2.05
CA ARG A 147 -5.87 -2.57 1.06
C ARG A 147 -6.35 -3.38 -0.14
N PHE A 148 -7.60 -3.19 -0.51
CA PHE A 148 -8.14 -3.78 -1.73
C PHE A 148 -7.48 -3.17 -2.96
N LEU A 149 -7.63 -3.84 -4.10
CA LEU A 149 -6.98 -3.51 -5.36
C LEU A 149 -7.08 -2.01 -5.66
N ASP A 150 -5.94 -1.35 -5.79
CA ASP A 150 -5.84 0.10 -5.96
C ASP A 150 -5.38 0.53 -7.36
N PRO A 151 -4.32 -0.04 -7.96
CA PRO A 151 -3.84 0.44 -9.24
C PRO A 151 -4.86 0.28 -10.36
N PRO A 152 -4.80 1.15 -11.40
CA PRO A 152 -5.62 0.98 -12.58
C PRO A 152 -5.32 -0.35 -13.27
N LEU A 153 -6.37 -1.00 -13.78
CA LEU A 153 -6.21 -2.25 -14.54
C LEU A 153 -5.30 -2.07 -15.77
N HIS A 154 -5.21 -0.85 -16.27
CA HIS A 154 -4.30 -0.43 -17.32
C HIS A 154 -2.85 -0.87 -17.08
N GLU A 155 -2.36 -0.85 -15.85
CA GLU A 155 -0.98 -1.23 -15.51
C GLU A 155 -0.68 -2.72 -15.70
N PHE A 156 -1.71 -3.56 -15.69
CA PHE A 156 -1.59 -5.01 -15.83
C PHE A 156 -1.85 -5.50 -17.26
N LEU A 157 -2.20 -4.61 -18.18
CA LEU A 157 -2.47 -4.98 -19.57
C LEU A 157 -1.23 -5.60 -20.22
N PRO A 158 -1.41 -6.58 -21.12
CA PRO A 158 -0.29 -7.09 -21.90
C PRO A 158 0.25 -5.99 -22.82
N HIS A 159 1.57 -5.91 -22.91
CA HIS A 159 2.26 -4.84 -23.67
C HIS A 159 2.72 -5.30 -25.05
N THR A 160 2.92 -6.60 -25.25
CA THR A 160 3.45 -7.16 -26.49
C THR A 160 2.50 -8.14 -27.15
N ASP A 161 2.66 -8.33 -28.45
CA ASP A 161 1.87 -9.30 -29.21
C ASP A 161 2.11 -10.73 -28.73
N GLU A 162 3.31 -11.05 -28.22
CA GLU A 162 3.67 -12.32 -27.61
C GLU A 162 2.88 -12.61 -26.33
N GLU A 163 2.58 -11.60 -25.54
CA GLU A 163 1.72 -11.73 -24.35
C GLU A 163 0.23 -11.83 -24.70
N ILE A 164 -0.20 -11.16 -25.77
CA ILE A 164 -1.61 -11.14 -26.21
C ILE A 164 -2.02 -12.49 -26.80
N ARG A 165 -1.15 -13.17 -27.58
CA ARG A 165 -1.51 -14.42 -28.29
C ARG A 165 -1.97 -15.54 -27.36
N PRO A 166 -1.21 -15.97 -26.34
CA PRO A 166 -1.63 -17.05 -25.45
C PRO A 166 -2.85 -16.65 -24.61
N LEU A 167 -2.98 -15.37 -24.31
CA LEU A 167 -4.15 -14.86 -23.60
C LEU A 167 -5.42 -14.95 -24.46
N ALA A 168 -5.34 -14.58 -25.74
CA ALA A 168 -6.45 -14.72 -26.68
C ALA A 168 -6.89 -16.18 -26.85
N GLU A 169 -5.94 -17.10 -27.02
CA GLU A 169 -6.21 -18.54 -27.08
C GLU A 169 -6.96 -19.04 -25.83
N SER A 170 -6.51 -18.63 -24.66
CA SER A 170 -7.12 -19.04 -23.38
C SER A 170 -8.55 -18.51 -23.17
N LEU A 171 -8.86 -17.38 -23.79
CA LEU A 171 -10.18 -16.76 -23.74
C LEU A 171 -11.10 -17.18 -24.91
N GLY A 172 -10.59 -17.97 -25.86
CA GLY A 172 -11.33 -18.33 -27.07
C GLY A 172 -11.61 -17.12 -27.98
N MET A 173 -10.77 -16.09 -27.91
CA MET A 173 -10.87 -14.87 -28.72
C MET A 173 -9.86 -14.92 -29.87
N THR A 174 -10.12 -14.17 -30.93
CA THR A 174 -9.11 -13.92 -31.95
C THR A 174 -8.08 -12.93 -31.41
N PHE A 175 -6.85 -13.00 -31.93
CA PHE A 175 -5.78 -12.06 -31.56
C PHE A 175 -6.23 -10.59 -31.78
N ASP A 176 -6.82 -10.28 -32.92
CA ASP A 176 -7.24 -8.91 -33.26
C ASP A 176 -8.35 -8.42 -32.32
N ALA A 177 -9.29 -9.27 -31.95
CA ALA A 177 -10.35 -8.92 -31.01
C ALA A 177 -9.78 -8.61 -29.61
N LEU A 178 -8.86 -9.43 -29.09
CA LEU A 178 -8.24 -9.17 -27.81
C LEU A 178 -7.34 -7.94 -27.86
N LYS A 179 -6.59 -7.74 -28.93
CA LYS A 179 -5.76 -6.53 -29.12
C LYS A 179 -6.60 -5.27 -29.11
N ALA A 180 -7.73 -5.26 -29.80
CA ALA A 180 -8.69 -4.15 -29.76
C ALA A 180 -9.26 -3.92 -28.36
N ARG A 181 -9.54 -5.01 -27.62
CA ARG A 181 -10.02 -4.92 -26.23
C ARG A 181 -8.95 -4.31 -25.33
N VAL A 182 -7.70 -4.73 -25.43
CA VAL A 182 -6.57 -4.16 -24.67
C VAL A 182 -6.41 -2.66 -24.97
N GLU A 183 -6.43 -2.29 -26.24
CA GLU A 183 -6.36 -0.87 -26.62
C GLU A 183 -7.54 -0.05 -26.04
N SER A 184 -8.74 -0.61 -25.98
CA SER A 184 -9.92 0.07 -25.42
C SER A 184 -9.84 0.29 -23.90
N LEU A 185 -9.00 -0.48 -23.20
CA LEU A 185 -8.79 -0.39 -21.76
C LEU A 185 -7.65 0.54 -21.38
N LYS A 186 -6.87 1.03 -22.35
CA LYS A 186 -5.82 2.00 -22.10
C LYS A 186 -6.39 3.34 -21.71
N GLU A 187 -5.84 3.95 -20.69
CA GLU A 187 -6.24 5.26 -20.18
C GLU A 187 -5.16 6.30 -20.44
N PHE A 188 -5.56 7.54 -20.72
CA PHE A 188 -4.64 8.68 -20.93
C PHE A 188 -4.00 9.13 -19.63
N ASN A 189 -4.74 9.08 -18.52
CA ASN A 189 -4.27 9.42 -17.18
C ASN A 189 -4.74 8.35 -16.18
N PRO A 190 -4.08 7.19 -16.13
CA PRO A 190 -4.52 6.06 -15.32
C PRO A 190 -4.60 6.38 -13.82
N MET A 191 -3.71 7.25 -13.31
CA MET A 191 -3.70 7.62 -11.90
C MET A 191 -4.94 8.40 -11.46
N MET A 192 -5.61 9.08 -12.39
CA MET A 192 -6.85 9.82 -12.19
C MET A 192 -8.07 9.08 -12.77
N GLY A 193 -7.88 7.86 -13.23
CA GLY A 193 -8.86 7.10 -14.00
C GLY A 193 -9.58 6.00 -13.20
N HIS A 194 -9.75 4.86 -13.85
CA HIS A 194 -10.50 3.71 -13.36
C HIS A 194 -9.64 2.83 -12.47
N ARG A 195 -9.56 3.18 -11.20
CA ARG A 195 -8.76 2.51 -10.17
C ARG A 195 -9.43 2.53 -8.80
N GLY A 196 -8.89 1.81 -7.85
CA GLY A 196 -9.30 1.80 -6.45
C GLY A 196 -10.77 1.45 -6.25
N CYS A 197 -11.47 2.19 -5.42
CA CYS A 197 -12.90 1.94 -5.17
C CYS A 197 -13.77 2.06 -6.44
N ARG A 198 -13.33 2.80 -7.45
CA ARG A 198 -14.03 2.90 -8.73
C ARG A 198 -14.11 1.56 -9.44
N LEU A 199 -13.04 0.74 -9.35
CA LEU A 199 -13.06 -0.65 -9.83
C LEU A 199 -14.05 -1.51 -9.04
N ALA A 200 -14.05 -1.37 -7.71
CA ALA A 200 -14.94 -2.14 -6.84
C ALA A 200 -16.43 -1.76 -7.03
N VAL A 201 -16.71 -0.52 -7.44
CA VAL A 201 -18.07 -0.08 -7.82
C VAL A 201 -18.47 -0.67 -9.17
N THR A 202 -17.58 -0.62 -10.16
CA THR A 202 -17.87 -1.08 -11.53
C THR A 202 -17.84 -2.60 -11.64
N TYR A 203 -16.93 -3.26 -10.93
CA TYR A 203 -16.71 -4.70 -10.91
C TYR A 203 -16.73 -5.24 -9.46
N PRO A 204 -17.90 -5.25 -8.80
CA PRO A 204 -18.00 -5.62 -7.38
C PRO A 204 -17.53 -7.04 -7.07
N GLU A 205 -17.53 -7.93 -8.06
CA GLU A 205 -17.00 -9.29 -7.93
C GLU A 205 -15.50 -9.32 -7.56
N ILE A 206 -14.74 -8.29 -7.86
CA ILE A 206 -13.34 -8.17 -7.40
C ILE A 206 -13.29 -8.00 -5.88
N ALA A 207 -14.13 -7.11 -5.34
CA ALA A 207 -14.24 -6.91 -3.89
C ALA A 207 -14.80 -8.15 -3.19
N GLU A 208 -15.74 -8.86 -3.79
CA GLU A 208 -16.24 -10.14 -3.29
C GLU A 208 -15.12 -11.18 -3.17
N MET A 209 -14.31 -11.34 -4.21
CA MET A 209 -13.18 -12.28 -4.21
C MET A 209 -12.15 -11.92 -3.14
N GLN A 210 -11.75 -10.66 -3.06
CA GLN A 210 -10.76 -10.22 -2.07
C GLN A 210 -11.29 -10.37 -0.64
N THR A 211 -12.56 -10.10 -0.41
CA THR A 211 -13.21 -10.32 0.90
C THR A 211 -13.21 -11.81 1.26
N ARG A 212 -13.55 -12.69 0.32
CA ARG A 212 -13.46 -14.13 0.53
C ARG A 212 -12.06 -14.57 0.93
N ALA A 213 -11.05 -14.11 0.20
CA ALA A 213 -9.65 -14.43 0.48
C ALA A 213 -9.23 -14.02 1.90
N VAL A 214 -9.58 -12.79 2.32
CA VAL A 214 -9.25 -12.27 3.64
C VAL A 214 -9.96 -13.05 4.75
N ILE A 215 -11.27 -13.20 4.64
CA ILE A 215 -12.09 -13.81 5.70
C ILE A 215 -11.82 -15.31 5.83
N GLU A 216 -11.73 -16.04 4.71
CA GLU A 216 -11.40 -17.47 4.72
C GLU A 216 -9.98 -17.72 5.30
N ALA A 217 -9.00 -16.86 4.98
CA ALA A 217 -7.66 -16.93 5.56
C ALA A 217 -7.67 -16.68 7.08
N ALA A 218 -8.39 -15.66 7.54
CA ALA A 218 -8.52 -15.33 8.95
C ALA A 218 -9.20 -16.46 9.73
N ILE A 219 -10.28 -17.03 9.21
CA ILE A 219 -10.95 -18.19 9.81
C ILE A 219 -9.99 -19.38 9.92
N ALA A 220 -9.25 -19.68 8.87
CA ALA A 220 -8.31 -20.79 8.86
C ALA A 220 -7.22 -20.62 9.93
N VAL A 221 -6.65 -19.43 10.06
CA VAL A 221 -5.60 -19.15 11.05
C VAL A 221 -6.16 -19.15 12.47
N ASN A 222 -7.37 -18.65 12.68
CA ASN A 222 -8.01 -18.69 14.01
C ASN A 222 -8.35 -20.11 14.44
N LYS A 223 -8.70 -21.02 13.53
CA LYS A 223 -8.83 -22.45 13.82
C LYS A 223 -7.51 -23.12 14.21
N GLU A 224 -6.39 -22.56 13.79
CA GLU A 224 -5.04 -22.99 14.21
C GLU A 224 -4.59 -22.39 15.57
N GLY A 225 -5.46 -21.63 16.24
CA GLY A 225 -5.24 -21.10 17.58
C GLY A 225 -4.80 -19.63 17.67
N GLN A 226 -4.76 -18.94 16.55
CA GLN A 226 -4.53 -17.49 16.55
C GLN A 226 -5.86 -16.72 16.78
N ASN A 227 -5.76 -15.42 16.96
CA ASN A 227 -6.91 -14.56 17.20
C ASN A 227 -6.80 -13.28 16.34
N VAL A 228 -6.93 -13.47 15.04
CA VAL A 228 -6.76 -12.42 14.03
C VAL A 228 -8.04 -11.60 13.91
N VAL A 229 -7.88 -10.28 13.85
CA VAL A 229 -8.92 -9.31 13.50
C VAL A 229 -8.49 -8.60 12.22
N PRO A 230 -8.96 -9.01 11.03
CA PRO A 230 -8.56 -8.37 9.79
C PRO A 230 -9.16 -6.96 9.67
N GLU A 231 -8.38 -6.06 9.12
CA GLU A 231 -8.79 -4.70 8.80
C GLU A 231 -8.79 -4.52 7.27
N ILE A 232 -9.97 -4.32 6.69
CA ILE A 232 -10.14 -4.16 5.25
C ILE A 232 -10.19 -2.67 4.93
N MET A 233 -9.31 -2.22 4.03
CA MET A 233 -9.17 -0.82 3.66
C MET A 233 -9.57 -0.60 2.20
N ILE A 234 -10.55 0.27 1.99
CA ILE A 234 -11.04 0.64 0.66
C ILE A 234 -10.26 1.88 0.20
N PRO A 235 -9.51 1.79 -0.91
CA PRO A 235 -8.70 2.89 -1.42
C PRO A 235 -9.50 3.88 -2.26
N LEU A 236 -8.96 5.08 -2.42
CA LEU A 236 -9.38 6.11 -3.40
C LEU A 236 -10.81 6.64 -3.22
N VAL A 237 -11.37 6.53 -2.05
CA VAL A 237 -12.71 7.02 -1.74
C VAL A 237 -12.73 8.56 -1.78
N GLY A 238 -13.66 9.12 -2.56
CA GLY A 238 -13.90 10.56 -2.64
C GLY A 238 -15.30 10.95 -2.14
N ASP A 239 -16.24 10.01 -2.10
CA ASP A 239 -17.62 10.22 -1.67
C ASP A 239 -18.07 9.08 -0.73
N ILE A 240 -18.87 9.43 0.28
CA ILE A 240 -19.41 8.43 1.23
C ILE A 240 -20.20 7.33 0.51
N LYS A 241 -20.88 7.64 -0.59
CA LYS A 241 -21.68 6.66 -1.33
C LYS A 241 -20.81 5.58 -1.99
N GLU A 242 -19.62 5.95 -2.45
CA GLU A 242 -18.64 4.98 -2.94
C GLU A 242 -18.24 4.01 -1.82
N LEU A 243 -17.87 4.54 -0.66
CA LEU A 243 -17.49 3.71 0.48
C LEU A 243 -18.64 2.81 0.94
N LYS A 244 -19.84 3.39 1.09
CA LYS A 244 -21.01 2.63 1.51
C LYS A 244 -21.32 1.48 0.55
N TYR A 245 -21.30 1.74 -0.74
CA TYR A 245 -21.56 0.71 -1.75
C TYR A 245 -20.57 -0.46 -1.65
N VAL A 246 -19.27 -0.16 -1.60
CA VAL A 246 -18.24 -1.19 -1.52
C VAL A 246 -18.27 -1.90 -0.16
N LYS A 247 -18.47 -1.17 0.93
CA LYS A 247 -18.60 -1.74 2.27
C LYS A 247 -19.80 -2.70 2.35
N ASP A 248 -20.93 -2.35 1.75
CA ASP A 248 -22.11 -3.24 1.73
C ASP A 248 -21.78 -4.56 1.00
N VAL A 249 -21.03 -4.53 -0.09
CA VAL A 249 -20.54 -5.74 -0.78
C VAL A 249 -19.62 -6.56 0.12
N VAL A 250 -18.66 -5.90 0.76
CA VAL A 250 -17.68 -6.53 1.67
C VAL A 250 -18.39 -7.18 2.86
N CYS A 251 -19.25 -6.45 3.56
CA CYS A 251 -19.94 -6.94 4.74
C CYS A 251 -20.88 -8.10 4.40
N LYS A 252 -21.65 -7.99 3.33
CA LYS A 252 -22.53 -9.07 2.86
C LYS A 252 -21.77 -10.36 2.58
N THR A 253 -20.61 -10.23 1.92
CA THR A 253 -19.75 -11.38 1.59
C THR A 253 -19.11 -11.97 2.85
N ALA A 254 -18.53 -11.11 3.70
CA ALA A 254 -17.86 -11.54 4.93
C ALA A 254 -18.83 -12.21 5.91
N ASP A 255 -19.98 -11.59 6.17
CA ASP A 255 -20.96 -12.11 7.12
C ASP A 255 -21.53 -13.45 6.68
N ALA A 256 -21.79 -13.64 5.38
CA ALA A 256 -22.23 -14.92 4.85
C ALA A 256 -21.20 -16.05 5.06
N ILE A 257 -19.92 -15.77 4.85
CA ILE A 257 -18.84 -16.75 5.04
C ILE A 257 -18.67 -17.09 6.52
N ILE A 258 -18.72 -16.09 7.39
CA ILE A 258 -18.60 -16.26 8.84
C ILE A 258 -19.76 -17.09 9.39
N GLU A 259 -20.99 -16.80 8.96
CA GLU A 259 -22.20 -17.56 9.32
C GLU A 259 -22.11 -19.00 8.85
N GLU A 260 -21.76 -19.23 7.58
CA GLU A 260 -21.60 -20.59 7.01
C GLU A 260 -20.53 -21.41 7.75
N ALA A 261 -19.43 -20.76 8.15
CA ALA A 261 -18.36 -21.39 8.92
C ALA A 261 -18.74 -21.68 10.39
N GLY A 262 -19.82 -21.10 10.89
CA GLY A 262 -20.28 -21.26 12.27
C GLY A 262 -19.29 -20.75 13.32
N VAL A 263 -18.58 -19.66 13.00
CA VAL A 263 -17.54 -19.06 13.86
C VAL A 263 -17.86 -17.61 14.17
N GLU A 264 -17.23 -17.09 15.21
CA GLU A 264 -17.18 -15.65 15.46
C GLU A 264 -15.83 -15.10 14.94
N LEU A 265 -15.90 -14.12 14.05
CA LEU A 265 -14.74 -13.41 13.53
C LEU A 265 -15.06 -11.92 13.45
N PRO A 266 -14.53 -11.10 14.37
CA PRO A 266 -14.60 -9.66 14.23
C PRO A 266 -13.67 -9.21 13.08
N TYR A 267 -14.13 -8.26 12.28
CA TYR A 267 -13.36 -7.60 11.25
C TYR A 267 -13.73 -6.12 11.19
N LYS A 268 -12.90 -5.30 10.57
CA LYS A 268 -13.15 -3.87 10.41
C LYS A 268 -13.08 -3.48 8.94
N VAL A 269 -13.92 -2.52 8.56
CA VAL A 269 -13.87 -1.88 7.24
C VAL A 269 -13.62 -0.39 7.42
N GLY A 270 -12.54 0.08 6.85
CA GLY A 270 -12.17 1.50 6.86
C GLY A 270 -11.73 1.94 5.48
N THR A 271 -11.15 3.13 5.42
CA THR A 271 -10.75 3.73 4.14
C THR A 271 -9.40 4.41 4.23
N MET A 272 -8.75 4.51 3.07
CA MET A 272 -7.62 5.41 2.89
C MET A 272 -8.14 6.82 2.60
N ILE A 273 -7.65 7.81 3.34
CA ILE A 273 -7.88 9.22 3.03
C ILE A 273 -6.72 9.71 2.19
N GLU A 274 -6.95 9.83 0.91
CA GLU A 274 -5.93 10.19 -0.09
C GLU A 274 -6.45 11.12 -1.18
N ILE A 275 -7.76 11.34 -1.20
CA ILE A 275 -8.42 12.31 -2.07
C ILE A 275 -8.72 13.57 -1.24
N PRO A 276 -8.33 14.78 -1.69
CA PRO A 276 -8.60 16.01 -0.95
C PRO A 276 -10.09 16.20 -0.59
N ARG A 277 -11.00 15.81 -1.49
CA ARG A 277 -12.44 15.85 -1.20
C ARG A 277 -12.82 14.97 -0.01
N ALA A 278 -12.20 13.79 0.11
CA ALA A 278 -12.45 12.89 1.25
C ALA A 278 -12.01 13.53 2.58
N ALA A 279 -10.89 14.23 2.60
CA ALA A 279 -10.45 14.97 3.78
C ALA A 279 -11.44 16.06 4.18
N LEU A 280 -11.96 16.79 3.19
CA LEU A 280 -12.94 17.87 3.40
C LEU A 280 -14.32 17.37 3.83
N THR A 281 -14.68 16.14 3.54
CA THR A 281 -15.96 15.49 3.88
C THR A 281 -15.79 14.33 4.85
N ALA A 282 -14.74 14.34 5.66
CA ALA A 282 -14.37 13.24 6.54
C ALA A 282 -15.39 12.96 7.65
N ASP A 283 -16.19 13.94 8.04
CA ASP A 283 -17.34 13.76 8.93
C ASP A 283 -18.41 12.84 8.35
N GLU A 284 -18.68 12.94 7.05
CA GLU A 284 -19.60 12.03 6.38
C GLU A 284 -18.98 10.63 6.25
N ILE A 285 -17.74 10.54 5.79
CA ILE A 285 -17.03 9.26 5.57
C ILE A 285 -16.85 8.49 6.88
N ALA A 286 -16.61 9.18 8.00
CA ALA A 286 -16.47 8.56 9.32
C ALA A 286 -17.75 7.87 9.84
N LYS A 287 -18.91 8.16 9.26
CA LYS A 287 -20.15 7.41 9.57
C LYS A 287 -20.07 5.96 9.12
N GLU A 288 -19.35 5.69 8.04
CA GLU A 288 -19.19 4.36 7.46
C GLU A 288 -17.83 3.74 7.75
N ALA A 289 -16.74 4.53 7.78
CA ALA A 289 -15.40 4.02 8.01
C ALA A 289 -15.10 3.83 9.50
N GLU A 290 -14.62 2.66 9.87
CA GLU A 290 -14.22 2.33 11.24
C GLU A 290 -12.79 2.77 11.56
N PHE A 291 -12.00 3.07 10.55
CA PHE A 291 -10.66 3.65 10.65
C PHE A 291 -10.32 4.47 9.41
N PHE A 292 -9.37 5.39 9.57
CA PHE A 292 -8.72 6.12 8.48
C PHE A 292 -7.24 5.80 8.42
N SER A 293 -6.72 5.65 7.21
CA SER A 293 -5.29 5.67 6.93
C SER A 293 -4.99 6.74 5.88
N PHE A 294 -4.13 7.70 6.21
CA PHE A 294 -3.76 8.73 5.25
C PHE A 294 -2.79 8.18 4.20
N GLY A 295 -3.22 8.16 2.95
CA GLY A 295 -2.41 7.79 1.78
C GLY A 295 -1.71 9.04 1.23
N THR A 296 -0.59 9.41 1.86
CA THR A 296 0.03 10.71 1.62
C THR A 296 0.71 10.84 0.27
N ASN A 297 1.00 9.75 -0.44
CA ASN A 297 1.51 9.83 -1.81
C ASN A 297 0.46 10.46 -2.74
N ASP A 298 -0.74 9.87 -2.81
CA ASP A 298 -1.83 10.39 -3.63
C ASP A 298 -2.34 11.74 -3.12
N LEU A 299 -2.45 11.90 -1.80
CA LEU A 299 -2.89 13.16 -1.20
C LEU A 299 -1.93 14.32 -1.56
N THR A 300 -0.63 14.07 -1.56
CA THR A 300 0.39 15.04 -1.99
C THR A 300 0.27 15.35 -3.48
N GLN A 301 0.16 14.32 -4.34
CA GLN A 301 -0.02 14.52 -5.78
C GLN A 301 -1.22 15.41 -6.09
N MET A 302 -2.36 15.13 -5.48
CA MET A 302 -3.60 15.86 -5.76
C MET A 302 -3.63 17.25 -5.12
N THR A 303 -2.94 17.44 -4.02
CA THR A 303 -2.85 18.75 -3.36
C THR A 303 -1.92 19.68 -4.12
N TYR A 304 -0.78 19.19 -4.59
CA TYR A 304 0.14 19.96 -5.44
C TYR A 304 -0.30 20.03 -6.91
N GLY A 305 -1.10 19.06 -7.38
CA GLY A 305 -1.57 19.02 -8.77
C GLY A 305 -0.50 18.54 -9.75
N PHE A 306 0.46 17.72 -9.33
CA PHE A 306 1.44 17.09 -10.24
C PHE A 306 1.64 15.60 -9.92
N SER A 307 2.04 14.85 -10.94
CA SER A 307 2.33 13.43 -10.83
C SER A 307 3.69 13.21 -10.15
N ARG A 308 3.73 12.28 -9.18
CA ARG A 308 4.97 11.82 -8.56
C ARG A 308 5.97 11.28 -9.59
N ASP A 309 5.49 10.54 -10.57
CA ASP A 309 6.33 9.89 -11.57
C ASP A 309 6.91 10.88 -12.58
N ASP A 310 6.21 11.97 -12.85
CA ASP A 310 6.63 13.02 -13.78
C ASP A 310 7.35 14.18 -13.10
N ALA A 311 7.22 14.35 -11.80
CA ALA A 311 7.72 15.52 -11.07
C ALA A 311 9.25 15.69 -11.16
N ALA A 312 10.01 14.61 -11.29
CA ALA A 312 11.46 14.67 -11.44
C ALA A 312 11.93 15.53 -12.64
N LYS A 313 11.07 15.72 -13.65
CA LYS A 313 11.37 16.54 -14.82
C LYS A 313 11.55 18.02 -14.49
N PHE A 314 10.97 18.52 -13.41
CA PHE A 314 11.04 19.94 -13.02
C PHE A 314 11.49 20.16 -11.56
N LEU A 315 11.30 19.20 -10.64
CA LEU A 315 11.62 19.38 -9.23
C LEU A 315 13.10 19.68 -8.98
N ASN A 316 14.02 19.12 -9.77
CA ASN A 316 15.45 19.43 -9.65
C ASN A 316 15.74 20.93 -9.83
N GLU A 317 15.05 21.57 -10.78
CA GLU A 317 15.14 23.01 -11.00
C GLU A 317 14.55 23.82 -9.83
N TYR A 318 13.45 23.30 -9.23
CA TYR A 318 12.83 23.92 -8.07
C TYR A 318 13.75 23.93 -6.85
N TYR A 319 14.53 22.86 -6.64
CA TYR A 319 15.54 22.82 -5.57
C TYR A 319 16.69 23.78 -5.86
N THR A 320 17.18 23.82 -7.09
CA THR A 320 18.26 24.72 -7.50
C THR A 320 17.87 26.18 -7.31
N LYS A 321 16.61 26.52 -7.56
CA LYS A 321 16.07 27.88 -7.41
C LYS A 321 15.52 28.19 -6.01
N ASN A 322 15.65 27.25 -5.06
CA ASN A 322 15.12 27.38 -3.71
C ASN A 322 13.61 27.67 -3.65
N ILE A 323 12.84 27.13 -4.61
CA ILE A 323 11.36 27.20 -4.59
C ILE A 323 10.83 26.16 -3.60
N PHE A 324 11.39 24.94 -3.63
CA PHE A 324 11.16 23.92 -2.63
C PHE A 324 12.46 23.64 -1.87
N GLU A 325 12.38 23.52 -0.55
CA GLU A 325 13.51 23.15 0.31
C GLU A 325 13.83 21.66 0.22
N SER A 326 12.81 20.83 0.00
CA SER A 326 12.92 19.38 -0.07
C SER A 326 11.81 18.78 -0.93
N ASP A 327 11.97 17.50 -1.27
CA ASP A 327 10.98 16.73 -1.99
C ASP A 327 9.71 16.54 -1.14
N PRO A 328 8.53 17.02 -1.61
CA PRO A 328 7.27 16.86 -0.88
C PRO A 328 6.79 15.41 -0.75
N PHE A 329 7.38 14.48 -1.51
CA PHE A 329 7.15 13.05 -1.36
C PHE A 329 8.09 12.37 -0.34
N ALA A 330 9.18 13.02 0.03
CA ALA A 330 10.10 12.55 1.07
C ALA A 330 9.71 13.05 2.46
N HIS A 331 9.34 14.32 2.56
CA HIS A 331 8.90 14.98 3.80
C HIS A 331 7.49 15.53 3.60
N ILE A 332 6.62 15.32 4.60
CA ILE A 332 5.24 15.80 4.52
C ILE A 332 5.17 17.31 4.37
N ASP A 333 4.36 17.79 3.46
CA ASP A 333 3.99 19.19 3.36
C ASP A 333 2.98 19.53 4.48
N GLU A 334 3.47 20.05 5.58
CA GLU A 334 2.62 20.41 6.73
C GLU A 334 1.62 21.53 6.41
N ASN A 335 1.99 22.44 5.50
CA ASN A 335 1.20 23.62 5.17
C ASN A 335 0.00 23.36 4.27
N GLY A 336 0.10 22.40 3.36
CA GLY A 336 -0.99 22.01 2.45
C GLY A 336 -1.59 20.66 2.84
N VAL A 337 -0.84 19.59 2.61
CA VAL A 337 -1.28 18.22 2.90
C VAL A 337 -1.57 18.03 4.38
N GLY A 338 -0.72 18.56 5.26
CA GLY A 338 -0.90 18.50 6.70
C GLY A 338 -2.17 19.20 7.19
N GLN A 339 -2.56 20.32 6.57
CA GLN A 339 -3.85 20.95 6.87
C GLN A 339 -5.04 20.07 6.49
N LEU A 340 -4.99 19.42 5.33
CA LEU A 340 -6.04 18.47 4.93
C LEU A 340 -6.15 17.30 5.90
N MET A 341 -5.03 16.78 6.39
CA MET A 341 -5.04 15.74 7.43
C MET A 341 -5.70 16.22 8.72
N GLN A 342 -5.35 17.41 9.18
CA GLN A 342 -5.97 18.01 10.39
C GLN A 342 -7.46 18.28 10.21
N ILE A 343 -7.89 18.76 9.04
CA ILE A 343 -9.31 18.94 8.72
C ILE A 343 -10.05 17.61 8.83
N ALA A 344 -9.48 16.56 8.23
CA ALA A 344 -10.08 15.23 8.28
C ALA A 344 -10.22 14.70 9.72
N ILE A 345 -9.19 14.85 10.53
CA ILE A 345 -9.19 14.45 11.95
C ILE A 345 -10.25 15.20 12.73
N ASN A 346 -10.26 16.54 12.61
CA ASN A 346 -11.19 17.41 13.34
C ASN A 346 -12.66 17.16 12.96
N LYS A 347 -12.92 16.76 11.73
CA LYS A 347 -14.26 16.40 11.25
C LYS A 347 -14.68 14.99 11.65
N ALA A 348 -13.76 14.04 11.66
CA ALA A 348 -14.06 12.63 11.93
C ALA A 348 -14.27 12.36 13.43
N LYS A 349 -13.44 12.92 14.31
CA LYS A 349 -13.49 12.66 15.76
C LYS A 349 -14.84 12.96 16.44
N PRO A 350 -15.57 14.04 16.14
CA PRO A 350 -16.91 14.26 16.69
C PRO A 350 -17.93 13.20 16.27
N VAL A 351 -17.77 12.61 15.09
CA VAL A 351 -18.66 11.56 14.57
C VAL A 351 -18.31 10.20 15.13
N ARG A 352 -17.01 9.90 15.21
CA ARG A 352 -16.46 8.64 15.72
C ARG A 352 -15.26 8.93 16.63
N PRO A 353 -15.49 9.18 17.93
CA PRO A 353 -14.43 9.62 18.86
C PRO A 353 -13.27 8.65 19.01
N ASP A 354 -13.51 7.36 18.83
CA ASP A 354 -12.54 6.25 18.92
C ASP A 354 -11.95 5.84 17.57
N ILE A 355 -12.17 6.63 16.52
CA ILE A 355 -11.65 6.31 15.19
C ILE A 355 -10.13 6.16 15.23
N LYS A 356 -9.65 5.03 14.72
CA LYS A 356 -8.22 4.78 14.56
C LYS A 356 -7.70 5.55 13.34
N LEU A 357 -6.63 6.30 13.55
CA LEU A 357 -6.03 7.18 12.55
C LEU A 357 -4.58 6.77 12.31
N GLY A 358 -4.24 6.46 11.08
CA GLY A 358 -2.88 6.09 10.70
C GLY A 358 -2.40 6.80 9.45
N ILE A 359 -1.13 6.62 9.14
CA ILE A 359 -0.49 7.05 7.91
C ILE A 359 0.28 5.86 7.31
N CYS A 360 0.22 5.69 6.01
CA CYS A 360 0.87 4.57 5.33
C CYS A 360 1.64 4.95 4.06
N GLY A 361 1.65 6.22 3.67
CA GLY A 361 2.49 6.71 2.59
C GLY A 361 3.98 6.60 2.92
N GLU A 362 4.84 6.90 1.97
CA GLU A 362 6.30 6.84 2.17
C GLU A 362 6.81 7.76 3.29
N HIS A 363 6.05 8.78 3.59
CA HIS A 363 6.30 9.71 4.69
C HIS A 363 6.31 9.03 6.07
N GLY A 364 5.62 7.88 6.24
CA GLY A 364 5.48 7.22 7.54
C GLY A 364 6.78 6.76 8.21
N GLY A 365 7.87 6.67 7.46
CA GLY A 365 9.22 6.37 7.96
C GLY A 365 10.13 7.59 8.09
N ASP A 366 9.67 8.78 7.72
CA ASP A 366 10.42 10.02 7.83
C ASP A 366 10.31 10.62 9.23
N PRO A 367 11.42 10.90 9.95
CA PRO A 367 11.39 11.40 11.32
C PRO A 367 10.60 12.71 11.51
N ARG A 368 10.68 13.64 10.56
CA ARG A 368 9.94 14.91 10.60
C ARG A 368 8.43 14.64 10.52
N THR A 369 8.05 13.76 9.60
CA THR A 369 6.65 13.36 9.41
C THR A 369 6.12 12.60 10.64
N VAL A 370 6.92 11.71 11.23
CA VAL A 370 6.53 11.01 12.46
C VAL A 370 6.26 12.01 13.61
N GLU A 371 7.11 13.01 13.78
CA GLU A 371 6.89 14.08 14.77
C GLU A 371 5.61 14.85 14.48
N PHE A 372 5.36 15.20 13.22
CA PHE A 372 4.09 15.83 12.81
C PHE A 372 2.88 14.95 13.12
N CYS A 373 2.93 13.66 12.81
CA CYS A 373 1.86 12.71 13.12
C CYS A 373 1.57 12.61 14.61
N HIS A 374 2.60 12.67 15.45
CA HIS A 374 2.45 12.74 16.90
C HIS A 374 1.69 14.01 17.30
N ARG A 375 2.10 15.18 16.80
CA ARG A 375 1.47 16.48 17.13
C ARG A 375 -0.01 16.56 16.77
N ILE A 376 -0.39 15.98 15.64
CA ILE A 376 -1.81 15.98 15.19
C ILE A 376 -2.64 14.84 15.76
N GLY A 377 -2.05 13.97 16.59
CA GLY A 377 -2.75 12.95 17.36
C GLY A 377 -3.11 11.70 16.56
N LEU A 378 -2.26 11.25 15.64
CA LEU A 378 -2.45 9.94 14.99
C LEU A 378 -2.27 8.79 15.98
N THR A 379 -2.90 7.66 15.68
CA THR A 379 -2.78 6.43 16.46
C THR A 379 -1.49 5.67 16.12
N TYR A 380 -1.13 5.61 14.84
CA TYR A 380 0.05 4.92 14.37
C TYR A 380 0.64 5.55 13.11
N VAL A 381 1.91 5.25 12.88
CA VAL A 381 2.59 5.41 11.59
C VAL A 381 2.92 4.04 11.00
N SER A 382 2.95 3.92 9.68
CA SER A 382 3.31 2.69 8.99
C SER A 382 4.38 2.97 7.95
N CYS A 383 5.44 2.18 7.94
CA CYS A 383 6.60 2.40 7.09
C CYS A 383 7.19 1.08 6.59
N SER A 384 8.15 1.15 5.67
CA SER A 384 8.89 -0.03 5.21
C SER A 384 9.59 -0.73 6.39
N PRO A 385 9.81 -2.06 6.33
CA PRO A 385 10.36 -2.83 7.45
C PRO A 385 11.65 -2.26 8.05
N TYR A 386 12.58 -1.85 7.20
CA TYR A 386 13.88 -1.32 7.64
C TYR A 386 13.83 0.08 8.25
N ARG A 387 12.70 0.79 8.11
CA ARG A 387 12.48 2.09 8.76
C ARG A 387 11.79 1.99 10.12
N VAL A 388 11.33 0.83 10.51
CA VAL A 388 10.63 0.62 11.79
C VAL A 388 11.45 1.09 13.00
N PRO A 389 12.75 0.76 13.14
CA PRO A 389 13.54 1.25 14.28
C PRO A 389 13.64 2.78 14.32
N LEU A 390 13.84 3.41 13.15
CA LEU A 390 13.91 4.86 13.03
C LEU A 390 12.58 5.54 13.39
N ALA A 391 11.47 4.99 12.95
CA ALA A 391 10.14 5.50 13.27
C ALA A 391 9.83 5.36 14.78
N ARG A 392 10.21 4.26 15.41
CA ARG A 392 10.08 4.07 16.86
C ARG A 392 10.85 5.12 17.64
N LEU A 393 12.09 5.39 17.24
CA LEU A 393 12.92 6.42 17.86
C LEU A 393 12.35 7.81 17.65
N ALA A 394 11.93 8.16 16.44
CA ALA A 394 11.32 9.44 16.13
C ALA A 394 10.02 9.68 16.93
N ALA A 395 9.18 8.66 17.06
CA ALA A 395 7.98 8.71 17.88
C ALA A 395 8.29 8.96 19.38
N ALA A 396 9.34 8.32 19.89
CA ALA A 396 9.80 8.54 21.26
C ALA A 396 10.33 9.96 21.45
N GLN A 397 11.13 10.45 20.53
CA GLN A 397 11.66 11.82 20.55
C GLN A 397 10.52 12.86 20.54
N ALA A 398 9.49 12.67 19.73
CA ALA A 398 8.32 13.54 19.70
C ALA A 398 7.61 13.58 21.05
N ALA A 399 7.38 12.43 21.67
CA ALA A 399 6.75 12.34 22.99
C ALA A 399 7.60 12.99 24.10
N VAL A 400 8.92 12.87 24.04
CA VAL A 400 9.83 13.54 25.00
C VAL A 400 9.79 15.04 24.81
N LYS A 401 9.85 15.54 23.58
CA LYS A 401 9.77 16.99 23.27
C LYS A 401 8.47 17.58 23.83
N GLU A 402 7.35 16.92 23.60
CA GLU A 402 6.05 17.35 24.13
C GLU A 402 6.07 17.47 25.67
N LYS A 403 6.58 16.44 26.38
CA LYS A 403 6.72 16.46 27.84
C LYS A 403 7.66 17.57 28.35
N MET A 404 8.63 17.97 27.56
CA MET A 404 9.57 19.07 27.87
C MET A 404 9.03 20.45 27.49
N GLY A 405 7.85 20.55 26.88
CA GLY A 405 7.28 21.79 26.40
C GLY A 405 8.02 22.41 25.21
N LYS A 406 8.63 21.58 24.38
CA LYS A 406 9.43 21.99 23.22
C LYS A 406 8.74 21.62 21.91
#